data_41aed0a0bdc1c9bf15ff182e74949c90
#
_entry.id   41aed0a0bdc1c9bf15ff182e74949c90
#
_cell.length_a   1.000
_cell.length_b   1.000
_cell.length_c   1.000
_cell.angle_alpha   90.00
_cell.angle_beta   90.00
_cell.angle_gamma   90.00
#
_symmetry.space_group_name_H-M   'P 1'
#
loop_
_entity.id
_entity.type
_entity.pdbx_description
1 polymer ?
#
loop_
_entity_poly.entity_id
_entity_poly.type
_entity_poly.pdbx_seq_one_letter_code
_entity_poly.pdbx_strand_id
1 'polypeptide(L)'
;MPTKAELQVEIDGLKHQVRRMNRALNQAQLDLSALPERLVSWPTPHIDPRSAEAIQRGLSEWEQNISDPDPRVSAYIRTQEGIGWAWEKPYTHNGQFAWCGAFAAWCWTSVKIDIRKKIFPSCYRLYSNWSQSSRHIEHDKMSPGDIVVVYAAKRSKQGDHITICVEAPDAEGVFKTVEGNAHGTLGDGSYGEGVIRRDRTLDEVAHVYRLLGGDFDE
;
A
#
# COMPACT_ATOMS: atom_id res chain seq x y z
N MET A 1 -3.41 40.01 -16.34
CA MET A 1 -4.62 39.53 -15.62
C MET A 1 -5.65 39.11 -16.65
N PRO A 2 -6.31 37.97 -16.51
CA PRO A 2 -7.35 37.56 -17.44
C PRO A 2 -8.49 38.58 -17.44
N THR A 3 -9.11 38.77 -18.58
CA THR A 3 -10.28 39.63 -18.75
C THR A 3 -11.52 38.97 -18.16
N LYS A 4 -12.55 39.74 -17.89
CA LYS A 4 -13.85 39.23 -17.39
C LYS A 4 -14.45 38.20 -18.36
N ALA A 5 -14.25 38.35 -19.68
CA ALA A 5 -14.73 37.43 -20.71
C ALA A 5 -13.97 36.08 -20.66
N GLU A 6 -12.65 36.11 -20.49
CA GLU A 6 -11.85 34.89 -20.36
C GLU A 6 -12.20 34.09 -19.10
N LEU A 7 -12.39 34.78 -17.97
CA LEU A 7 -12.86 34.13 -16.72
C LEU A 7 -14.25 33.52 -16.88
N GLN A 8 -15.16 34.17 -17.61
CA GLN A 8 -16.50 33.65 -17.86
C GLN A 8 -16.48 32.36 -18.69
N VAL A 9 -15.62 32.31 -19.72
CA VAL A 9 -15.42 31.10 -20.54
C VAL A 9 -14.87 29.94 -19.70
N GLU A 10 -13.91 30.21 -18.82
CA GLU A 10 -13.35 29.22 -17.90
C GLU A 10 -14.39 28.68 -16.92
N ILE A 11 -15.19 29.56 -16.32
CA ILE A 11 -16.30 29.19 -15.42
C ILE A 11 -17.31 28.29 -16.13
N ASP A 12 -17.68 28.63 -17.36
CA ASP A 12 -18.66 27.84 -18.10
C ASP A 12 -18.08 26.47 -18.53
N GLY A 13 -16.79 26.41 -18.83
CA GLY A 13 -16.02 25.16 -19.04
C GLY A 13 -16.05 24.26 -17.80
N LEU A 14 -15.74 24.81 -16.62
CA LEU A 14 -15.77 24.08 -15.35
C LEU A 14 -17.19 23.59 -15.01
N LYS A 15 -18.21 24.43 -15.20
CA LYS A 15 -19.61 24.00 -15.00
C LYS A 15 -19.99 22.84 -15.92
N HIS A 16 -19.50 22.84 -17.15
CA HIS A 16 -19.75 21.75 -18.10
C HIS A 16 -19.07 20.45 -17.62
N GLN A 17 -17.84 20.55 -17.13
CA GLN A 17 -17.08 19.42 -16.60
C GLN A 17 -17.75 18.81 -15.36
N VAL A 18 -18.17 19.64 -14.41
CA VAL A 18 -18.93 19.20 -13.22
C VAL A 18 -20.23 18.48 -13.61
N ARG A 19 -20.99 19.00 -14.59
CA ARG A 19 -22.20 18.32 -15.06
C ARG A 19 -21.93 16.96 -15.69
N ARG A 20 -20.79 16.81 -16.39
CA ARG A 20 -20.36 15.51 -16.96
C ARG A 20 -20.00 14.53 -15.84
N MET A 21 -19.23 14.95 -14.84
CA MET A 21 -18.85 14.12 -13.71
C MET A 21 -20.07 13.65 -12.91
N ASN A 22 -21.02 14.56 -12.62
CA ASN A 22 -22.24 14.19 -11.92
C ASN A 22 -23.10 13.18 -12.69
N ARG A 23 -23.17 13.30 -14.02
CA ARG A 23 -23.86 12.29 -14.85
C ARG A 23 -23.15 10.93 -14.81
N ALA A 24 -21.85 10.90 -14.88
CA ALA A 24 -21.07 9.66 -14.77
C ALA A 24 -21.23 8.99 -13.39
N LEU A 25 -21.23 9.79 -12.32
CA LEU A 25 -21.46 9.30 -10.96
C LEU A 25 -22.85 8.71 -10.80
N ASN A 26 -23.90 9.41 -11.27
CA ASN A 26 -25.27 8.92 -11.22
C ASN A 26 -25.43 7.62 -12.02
N GLN A 27 -24.78 7.51 -13.19
CA GLN A 27 -24.81 6.28 -13.99
C GLN A 27 -24.13 5.13 -13.25
N ALA A 28 -22.96 5.37 -12.68
CA ALA A 28 -22.24 4.36 -11.88
C ALA A 28 -23.05 3.89 -10.67
N GLN A 29 -23.77 4.80 -10.00
CA GLN A 29 -24.68 4.44 -8.90
C GLN A 29 -25.86 3.59 -9.37
N LEU A 30 -26.44 3.89 -10.54
CA LEU A 30 -27.50 3.07 -11.14
C LEU A 30 -26.99 1.70 -11.53
N ASP A 31 -25.80 1.61 -12.12
CA ASP A 31 -25.17 0.35 -12.51
C ASP A 31 -24.87 -0.51 -11.28
N LEU A 32 -24.37 0.09 -10.19
CA LEU A 32 -24.18 -0.60 -8.90
C LEU A 32 -25.49 -1.12 -8.30
N SER A 33 -26.58 -0.34 -8.38
CA SER A 33 -27.89 -0.74 -7.87
C SER A 33 -28.59 -1.81 -8.72
N ALA A 34 -28.19 -1.93 -9.97
CA ALA A 34 -28.70 -2.93 -10.91
C ALA A 34 -27.94 -4.26 -10.87
N LEU A 35 -26.83 -4.33 -10.11
CA LEU A 35 -26.08 -5.58 -9.93
C LEU A 35 -26.98 -6.59 -9.19
N PRO A 36 -27.12 -7.83 -9.70
CA PRO A 36 -27.92 -8.86 -9.04
C PRO A 36 -27.36 -9.09 -7.63
N GLU A 37 -28.25 -9.22 -6.64
CA GLU A 37 -27.89 -9.49 -5.22
C GLU A 37 -26.90 -10.67 -5.04
N ARG A 38 -26.84 -11.58 -6.00
CA ARG A 38 -25.87 -12.66 -6.05
C ARG A 38 -24.41 -12.22 -6.14
N LEU A 39 -24.12 -11.01 -6.65
CA LEU A 39 -22.76 -10.45 -6.66
C LEU A 39 -22.40 -9.76 -5.32
N VAL A 40 -23.42 -9.45 -4.51
CA VAL A 40 -23.24 -8.86 -3.17
C VAL A 40 -23.00 -9.94 -2.12
N SER A 41 -23.26 -11.22 -2.44
CA SER A 41 -23.13 -12.36 -1.51
C SER A 41 -21.82 -13.13 -1.62
N TRP A 42 -20.80 -12.61 -2.26
CA TRP A 42 -19.45 -13.08 -1.95
C TRP A 42 -19.23 -12.79 -0.46
N PRO A 43 -18.87 -13.82 0.34
CA PRO A 43 -18.46 -13.54 1.69
C PRO A 43 -17.31 -12.55 1.56
N THR A 44 -17.56 -11.28 1.87
CA THR A 44 -16.49 -10.30 2.05
C THR A 44 -15.57 -10.97 3.06
N PRO A 45 -14.34 -11.36 2.69
CA PRO A 45 -13.46 -11.97 3.67
C PRO A 45 -13.49 -11.03 4.86
N HIS A 46 -13.77 -11.57 6.04
CA HIS A 46 -13.87 -10.76 7.26
C HIS A 46 -12.47 -10.17 7.50
N ILE A 47 -12.25 -8.98 6.96
CA ILE A 47 -10.97 -8.29 7.09
C ILE A 47 -10.86 -7.93 8.57
N ASP A 48 -9.79 -8.36 9.22
CA ASP A 48 -9.48 -7.93 10.58
C ASP A 48 -9.51 -6.39 10.61
N PRO A 49 -10.25 -5.76 11.53
CA PRO A 49 -10.35 -4.30 11.59
C PRO A 49 -8.99 -3.59 11.62
N ARG A 50 -7.98 -4.23 12.21
CA ARG A 50 -6.60 -3.73 12.27
C ARG A 50 -5.93 -3.74 10.89
N SER A 51 -6.19 -4.78 10.11
CA SER A 51 -5.75 -4.85 8.70
C SER A 51 -6.40 -3.73 7.88
N ALA A 52 -7.70 -3.52 8.06
CA ALA A 52 -8.43 -2.44 7.39
C ALA A 52 -7.85 -1.06 7.74
N GLU A 53 -7.52 -0.81 9.02
CA GLU A 53 -6.91 0.44 9.45
C GLU A 53 -5.51 0.65 8.85
N ALA A 54 -4.66 -0.38 8.84
CA ALA A 54 -3.33 -0.32 8.24
C ALA A 54 -3.39 -0.05 6.74
N ILE A 55 -4.31 -0.70 6.02
CA ILE A 55 -4.56 -0.48 4.59
C ILE A 55 -5.02 0.96 4.36
N GLN A 56 -6.04 1.41 5.09
CA GLN A 56 -6.58 2.78 4.95
C GLN A 56 -5.51 3.83 5.17
N ARG A 57 -4.62 3.61 6.13
CA ARG A 57 -3.50 4.50 6.39
C ARG A 57 -2.53 4.57 5.21
N GLY A 58 -2.18 3.41 4.63
CA GLY A 58 -1.32 3.37 3.44
C GLY A 58 -1.96 4.04 2.22
N LEU A 59 -3.25 3.79 1.98
CA LEU A 59 -4.00 4.41 0.88
C LEU A 59 -4.13 5.92 1.06
N SER A 60 -4.31 6.42 2.29
CA SER A 60 -4.34 7.86 2.58
C SER A 60 -3.01 8.55 2.23
N GLU A 61 -1.86 7.89 2.41
CA GLU A 61 -0.57 8.44 1.99
C GLU A 61 -0.44 8.48 0.44
N TRP A 62 -0.96 7.47 -0.24
CA TRP A 62 -1.03 7.49 -1.70
C TRP A 62 -1.92 8.63 -2.21
N GLU A 63 -3.10 8.82 -1.62
CA GLU A 63 -4.03 9.92 -1.96
C GLU A 63 -3.42 11.31 -1.69
N GLN A 64 -2.55 11.43 -0.70
CA GLN A 64 -1.79 12.64 -0.40
C GLN A 64 -0.60 12.86 -1.34
N ASN A 65 -0.37 11.95 -2.27
CA ASN A 65 0.68 12.06 -3.28
C ASN A 65 2.09 12.15 -2.69
N ILE A 66 2.37 11.33 -1.67
CA ILE A 66 3.68 11.34 -1.01
C ILE A 66 4.75 10.81 -1.97
N SER A 67 5.66 11.68 -2.36
CA SER A 67 6.80 11.37 -3.25
C SER A 67 8.13 11.47 -2.48
N ASP A 68 9.19 10.92 -3.04
CA ASP A 68 10.54 11.08 -2.48
C ASP A 68 11.27 12.19 -3.25
N PRO A 69 11.87 13.20 -2.59
CA PRO A 69 11.95 13.40 -1.14
C PRO A 69 10.73 14.14 -0.56
N ASP A 70 10.15 13.59 0.52
CA ASP A 70 9.09 14.23 1.29
C ASP A 70 9.43 14.14 2.79
N PRO A 71 9.16 15.18 3.63
CA PRO A 71 9.35 15.12 5.07
C PRO A 71 8.62 13.97 5.76
N ARG A 72 7.50 13.47 5.20
CA ARG A 72 6.76 12.31 5.72
C ARG A 72 7.54 11.01 5.63
N VAL A 73 8.41 10.85 4.64
CA VAL A 73 9.32 9.69 4.53
C VAL A 73 10.17 9.55 5.79
N SER A 74 10.61 10.68 6.38
CA SER A 74 11.31 10.68 7.67
C SER A 74 10.45 10.13 8.81
N ALA A 75 9.11 10.32 8.77
CA ALA A 75 8.22 9.76 9.78
C ALA A 75 8.13 8.23 9.65
N TYR A 76 8.11 7.67 8.44
CA TYR A 76 8.15 6.23 8.25
C TYR A 76 9.44 5.62 8.78
N ILE A 77 10.58 6.23 8.45
CA ILE A 77 11.89 5.77 8.90
C ILE A 77 12.00 5.80 10.42
N ARG A 78 11.47 6.85 11.10
CA ARG A 78 11.47 6.96 12.56
C ARG A 78 10.71 5.85 13.27
N THR A 79 9.77 5.17 12.65
CA THR A 79 9.12 3.99 13.25
C THR A 79 10.10 2.87 13.53
N GLN A 80 11.27 2.91 12.90
CA GLN A 80 12.35 1.96 13.08
C GLN A 80 13.42 2.46 14.06
N GLU A 81 13.21 3.59 14.72
CA GLU A 81 14.11 4.13 15.75
C GLU A 81 14.25 3.14 16.90
N GLY A 82 15.49 2.85 17.29
CA GLY A 82 15.78 1.89 18.35
C GLY A 82 15.91 0.43 17.90
N ILE A 83 15.76 0.13 16.59
CA ILE A 83 16.11 -1.19 16.03
C ILE A 83 17.61 -1.25 15.66
N GLY A 84 18.44 -0.47 16.34
CA GLY A 84 19.91 -0.55 16.35
C GLY A 84 20.59 -0.16 15.03
N TRP A 85 20.57 -1.00 14.04
CA TRP A 85 21.37 -0.83 12.82
C TRP A 85 20.70 0.01 11.71
N ALA A 86 19.37 0.07 11.67
CA ALA A 86 18.65 0.74 10.58
C ALA A 86 18.75 2.27 10.68
N TRP A 87 18.91 2.78 11.90
CA TRP A 87 19.02 4.21 12.17
C TRP A 87 20.47 4.74 12.14
N GLU A 88 21.41 3.96 12.68
CA GLU A 88 22.82 4.39 12.78
C GLU A 88 23.57 4.33 11.44
N LYS A 89 23.12 3.47 10.55
CA LYS A 89 23.67 3.35 9.19
C LYS A 89 22.52 3.15 8.23
N PRO A 90 21.91 4.22 7.71
CA PRO A 90 20.90 4.09 6.68
C PRO A 90 21.49 3.25 5.55
N TYR A 91 20.84 2.12 5.26
CA TYR A 91 21.23 1.27 4.16
C TYR A 91 20.93 2.01 2.88
N THR A 92 21.94 2.64 2.32
CA THR A 92 21.81 3.47 1.14
C THR A 92 22.27 2.69 -0.08
N HIS A 93 21.33 2.35 -0.96
CA HIS A 93 21.68 2.08 -2.34
C HIS A 93 21.76 3.43 -3.04
N ASN A 94 22.93 3.81 -3.53
CA ASN A 94 23.19 5.11 -4.16
C ASN A 94 22.86 6.35 -3.30
N GLY A 95 22.95 6.24 -1.97
CA GLY A 95 22.70 7.36 -1.07
C GLY A 95 21.25 7.52 -0.61
N GLN A 96 20.35 6.63 -1.03
CA GLN A 96 18.94 6.63 -0.62
C GLN A 96 18.65 5.48 0.34
N PHE A 97 17.87 5.74 1.37
CA PHE A 97 17.41 4.72 2.30
C PHE A 97 16.23 3.96 1.67
N ALA A 98 16.34 2.62 1.55
CA ALA A 98 15.23 1.78 1.10
C ALA A 98 14.15 1.72 2.19
N TRP A 99 13.12 2.57 2.10
CA TRP A 99 12.12 2.74 3.14
C TRP A 99 10.81 1.94 2.93
N CYS A 100 10.78 1.00 1.98
CA CYS A 100 9.57 0.18 1.72
C CYS A 100 9.09 -0.57 2.98
N GLY A 101 9.99 -1.24 3.69
CA GLY A 101 9.64 -1.93 4.94
C GLY A 101 9.33 -0.99 6.09
N ALA A 102 9.96 0.19 6.14
CA ALA A 102 9.64 1.22 7.11
C ALA A 102 8.23 1.80 6.90
N PHE A 103 7.83 2.00 5.64
CA PHE A 103 6.47 2.40 5.28
C PHE A 103 5.45 1.34 5.70
N ALA A 104 5.67 0.06 5.35
CA ALA A 104 4.79 -1.01 5.76
C ALA A 104 4.63 -1.06 7.29
N ALA A 105 5.74 -0.96 8.03
CA ALA A 105 5.72 -0.87 9.48
C ALA A 105 4.93 0.34 9.98
N TRP A 106 5.13 1.51 9.37
CA TRP A 106 4.41 2.73 9.73
C TRP A 106 2.89 2.60 9.54
N CYS A 107 2.43 1.95 8.49
CA CYS A 107 1.00 1.69 8.29
C CYS A 107 0.39 0.92 9.47
N TRP A 108 1.14 0.00 10.06
CA TRP A 108 0.69 -0.81 11.18
C TRP A 108 0.87 -0.15 12.57
N THR A 109 1.54 0.99 12.70
CA THR A 109 1.76 1.65 14.01
C THR A 109 0.49 2.14 14.70
N SER A 110 -0.57 2.42 13.95
CA SER A 110 -1.85 2.88 14.51
C SER A 110 -2.55 1.80 15.34
N VAL A 111 -2.26 0.54 15.10
CA VAL A 111 -2.93 -0.61 15.73
C VAL A 111 -2.16 -1.18 16.93
N LYS A 112 -1.36 -0.37 17.61
CA LYS A 112 -0.62 -0.73 18.84
C LYS A 112 0.25 -1.97 18.71
N ILE A 113 0.98 -2.10 17.61
CA ILE A 113 2.01 -3.12 17.47
C ILE A 113 3.32 -2.60 18.03
N ASP A 114 3.99 -3.39 18.90
CA ASP A 114 5.40 -3.15 19.19
C ASP A 114 6.26 -3.52 17.97
N ILE A 115 6.23 -2.64 16.98
CA ILE A 115 6.95 -2.80 15.72
C ILE A 115 8.44 -2.96 15.93
N ARG A 116 8.98 -2.43 17.05
CA ARG A 116 10.41 -2.57 17.38
C ARG A 116 10.83 -4.00 17.57
N LYS A 117 9.92 -4.90 17.92
CA LYS A 117 10.15 -6.35 18.00
C LYS A 117 9.92 -7.08 16.68
N LYS A 118 9.40 -6.40 15.66
CA LYS A 118 9.09 -6.97 14.34
C LYS A 118 10.16 -6.50 13.34
N ILE A 119 10.62 -7.36 12.50
CA ILE A 119 11.81 -7.14 11.67
C ILE A 119 11.40 -6.68 10.27
N PHE A 120 10.57 -5.65 10.23
CA PHE A 120 9.93 -5.13 9.03
C PHE A 120 10.84 -4.50 7.97
N PRO A 121 11.93 -3.79 8.32
CA PRO A 121 12.62 -2.97 7.30
C PRO A 121 13.44 -3.78 6.31
N SER A 122 13.57 -5.09 6.47
CA SER A 122 14.46 -5.91 5.66
C SER A 122 13.79 -7.20 5.20
N CYS A 123 13.71 -7.41 3.87
CA CYS A 123 13.24 -8.66 3.28
C CYS A 123 14.03 -9.86 3.81
N TYR A 124 15.38 -9.72 3.93
CA TYR A 124 16.23 -10.75 4.49
C TYR A 124 15.84 -11.12 5.92
N ARG A 125 15.56 -10.14 6.78
CA ARG A 125 15.18 -10.42 8.17
C ARG A 125 13.77 -10.99 8.28
N LEU A 126 12.80 -10.53 7.50
CA LEU A 126 11.49 -11.17 7.41
C LEU A 126 11.64 -12.64 7.00
N TYR A 127 12.39 -12.89 5.94
CA TYR A 127 12.66 -14.25 5.48
C TYR A 127 13.31 -15.11 6.56
N SER A 128 14.43 -14.66 7.16
CA SER A 128 15.21 -15.45 8.11
C SER A 128 14.45 -15.76 9.41
N ASN A 129 13.52 -14.90 9.81
CA ASN A 129 12.79 -15.08 11.08
C ASN A 129 11.39 -15.66 10.90
N TRP A 130 10.73 -15.42 9.75
CA TRP A 130 9.33 -15.75 9.57
C TRP A 130 9.06 -16.83 8.51
N SER A 131 10.00 -17.17 7.65
CA SER A 131 9.76 -18.16 6.58
C SER A 131 9.40 -19.56 7.10
N GLN A 132 9.76 -19.89 8.34
CA GLN A 132 9.44 -21.16 8.99
C GLN A 132 8.46 -20.98 10.16
N SER A 133 7.83 -19.82 10.27
CA SER A 133 6.86 -19.52 11.34
C SER A 133 5.42 -19.66 10.85
N SER A 134 4.48 -19.73 11.79
CA SER A 134 3.04 -19.70 11.49
C SER A 134 2.56 -18.38 10.82
N ARG A 135 3.42 -17.36 10.75
CA ARG A 135 3.14 -16.11 10.02
C ARG A 135 3.30 -16.27 8.51
N HIS A 136 4.08 -17.22 8.04
CA HIS A 136 4.24 -17.48 6.62
C HIS A 136 2.98 -18.10 6.04
N ILE A 137 2.39 -17.46 5.04
CA ILE A 137 1.14 -17.82 4.41
C ILE A 137 1.41 -18.26 2.97
N GLU A 138 0.72 -19.28 2.51
CA GLU A 138 0.72 -19.67 1.09
C GLU A 138 0.18 -18.53 0.23
N HIS A 139 0.73 -18.34 -0.97
CA HIS A 139 0.43 -17.19 -1.83
C HIS A 139 -1.06 -17.12 -2.20
N ASP A 140 -1.71 -18.26 -2.43
CA ASP A 140 -3.14 -18.39 -2.75
C ASP A 140 -4.07 -18.10 -1.56
N LYS A 141 -3.51 -18.02 -0.34
CA LYS A 141 -4.23 -17.68 0.89
C LYS A 141 -4.00 -16.24 1.34
N MET A 142 -3.36 -15.44 0.48
CA MET A 142 -3.14 -14.01 0.74
C MET A 142 -4.46 -13.29 0.99
N SER A 143 -4.46 -12.38 1.95
CA SER A 143 -5.61 -11.57 2.35
C SER A 143 -5.22 -10.11 2.52
N PRO A 144 -6.19 -9.18 2.45
CA PRO A 144 -5.93 -7.78 2.72
C PRO A 144 -5.27 -7.56 4.09
N GLY A 145 -4.23 -6.73 4.12
CA GLY A 145 -3.40 -6.46 5.29
C GLY A 145 -2.15 -7.35 5.41
N ASP A 146 -2.06 -8.44 4.67
CA ASP A 146 -0.83 -9.25 4.68
C ASP A 146 0.35 -8.44 4.15
N ILE A 147 1.52 -8.70 4.74
CA ILE A 147 2.79 -8.16 4.30
C ILE A 147 3.29 -9.04 3.18
N VAL A 148 3.44 -8.46 2.00
CA VAL A 148 3.88 -9.19 0.82
C VAL A 148 5.30 -8.77 0.47
N VAL A 149 6.19 -9.73 0.36
CA VAL A 149 7.54 -9.54 -0.14
C VAL A 149 7.56 -9.96 -1.60
N VAL A 150 7.99 -9.07 -2.47
CA VAL A 150 7.97 -9.28 -3.92
C VAL A 150 9.37 -9.21 -4.52
N TYR A 151 9.48 -9.69 -5.77
CA TYR A 151 10.65 -9.51 -6.62
C TYR A 151 10.49 -8.20 -7.42
N ALA A 152 11.22 -7.15 -7.03
CA ALA A 152 11.21 -5.89 -7.77
C ALA A 152 12.29 -5.84 -8.86
N ALA A 153 13.49 -6.34 -8.55
CA ALA A 153 14.63 -6.29 -9.47
C ALA A 153 15.31 -7.65 -9.69
N LYS A 154 15.41 -8.49 -8.65
CA LYS A 154 16.10 -9.78 -8.70
C LYS A 154 15.26 -10.85 -8.03
N ARG A 155 15.14 -12.02 -8.66
CA ARG A 155 14.55 -13.20 -8.02
C ARG A 155 15.55 -13.78 -7.02
N SER A 156 15.63 -13.16 -5.86
CA SER A 156 16.40 -13.65 -4.72
C SER A 156 15.51 -14.47 -3.78
N LYS A 157 16.10 -15.41 -3.04
CA LYS A 157 15.36 -16.26 -2.11
C LYS A 157 14.55 -15.50 -1.06
N GLN A 158 14.98 -14.30 -0.68
CA GLN A 158 14.33 -13.45 0.31
C GLN A 158 13.43 -12.36 -0.28
N GLY A 159 13.34 -12.24 -1.62
CA GLY A 159 12.72 -11.08 -2.26
C GLY A 159 13.56 -9.81 -2.09
N ASP A 160 13.08 -8.69 -2.60
CA ASP A 160 13.82 -7.41 -2.56
C ASP A 160 12.95 -6.17 -2.32
N HIS A 161 11.62 -6.32 -2.19
CA HIS A 161 10.71 -5.22 -1.89
C HIS A 161 9.57 -5.67 -0.98
N ILE A 162 9.13 -4.79 -0.05
CA ILE A 162 8.09 -5.06 0.93
C ILE A 162 6.87 -4.19 0.63
N THR A 163 5.69 -4.81 0.57
CA THR A 163 4.42 -4.16 0.27
C THR A 163 3.33 -4.59 1.26
N ILE A 164 2.16 -3.95 1.21
CA ILE A 164 0.95 -4.39 1.92
C ILE A 164 -0.10 -4.78 0.90
N CYS A 165 -0.71 -5.96 1.05
CA CYS A 165 -1.85 -6.39 0.26
C CYS A 165 -3.07 -5.52 0.58
N VAL A 166 -3.69 -4.93 -0.43
CA VAL A 166 -4.92 -4.13 -0.33
C VAL A 166 -6.13 -4.95 -0.73
N GLU A 167 -6.03 -5.70 -1.82
CA GLU A 167 -7.06 -6.60 -2.32
C GLU A 167 -6.43 -7.98 -2.57
N ALA A 168 -7.09 -9.04 -2.11
CA ALA A 168 -6.63 -10.42 -2.29
C ALA A 168 -6.55 -10.79 -3.78
N PRO A 169 -5.75 -11.82 -4.15
CA PRO A 169 -5.69 -12.30 -5.53
C PRO A 169 -7.07 -12.68 -6.07
N ASP A 170 -7.34 -12.25 -7.29
CA ASP A 170 -8.49 -12.71 -8.08
C ASP A 170 -8.24 -14.09 -8.73
N ALA A 171 -9.16 -14.51 -9.60
CA ALA A 171 -9.07 -15.80 -10.29
C ALA A 171 -7.89 -15.90 -11.26
N GLU A 172 -7.41 -14.77 -11.74
CA GLU A 172 -6.25 -14.62 -12.62
C GLU A 172 -4.94 -14.50 -11.84
N GLY A 173 -5.01 -14.44 -10.51
CA GLY A 173 -3.85 -14.28 -9.61
C GLY A 173 -3.36 -12.84 -9.52
N VAL A 174 -4.17 -11.87 -9.91
CA VAL A 174 -3.88 -10.43 -9.78
C VAL A 174 -4.36 -9.94 -8.42
N PHE A 175 -3.52 -9.21 -7.71
CA PHE A 175 -3.83 -8.61 -6.41
C PHE A 175 -3.36 -7.16 -6.36
N LYS A 176 -3.89 -6.37 -5.43
CA LYS A 176 -3.50 -4.96 -5.30
C LYS A 176 -2.67 -4.73 -4.05
N THR A 177 -1.70 -3.83 -4.19
CA THR A 177 -0.80 -3.42 -3.11
C THR A 177 -0.79 -1.91 -2.91
N VAL A 178 -0.38 -1.49 -1.71
CA VAL A 178 0.13 -0.15 -1.43
C VAL A 178 1.58 -0.26 -1.00
N GLU A 179 2.45 0.55 -1.60
CA GLU A 179 3.90 0.38 -1.56
C GLU A 179 4.58 1.72 -1.29
N GLY A 180 5.49 1.74 -0.34
CA GLY A 180 6.42 2.85 -0.17
C GLY A 180 7.75 2.58 -0.86
N ASN A 181 8.51 3.61 -1.21
CA ASN A 181 9.79 3.50 -1.90
C ASN A 181 9.70 2.74 -3.23
N ALA A 182 8.68 3.05 -3.99
CA ALA A 182 8.42 2.40 -5.27
C ALA A 182 8.28 3.42 -6.38
N HIS A 183 8.67 3.05 -7.60
CA HIS A 183 8.45 3.86 -8.79
C HIS A 183 7.13 3.49 -9.44
N GLY A 184 6.30 4.48 -9.76
CA GLY A 184 5.01 4.24 -10.40
C GLY A 184 4.14 5.48 -10.49
N THR A 185 2.84 5.26 -10.71
CA THR A 185 1.87 6.35 -10.75
C THR A 185 1.49 6.75 -9.33
N LEU A 186 1.77 8.00 -9.00
CA LEU A 186 1.41 8.64 -7.73
C LEU A 186 -0.09 8.97 -7.69
N GLY A 187 -0.60 9.42 -6.54
CA GLY A 187 -2.02 9.68 -6.33
C GLY A 187 -2.61 10.76 -7.24
N ASP A 188 -1.81 11.72 -7.70
CA ASP A 188 -2.20 12.79 -8.65
C ASP A 188 -2.08 12.38 -10.12
N GLY A 189 -1.67 11.14 -10.39
CA GLY A 189 -1.46 10.61 -11.74
C GLY A 189 -0.08 10.90 -12.33
N SER A 190 0.80 11.64 -11.65
CA SER A 190 2.19 11.82 -12.08
C SER A 190 2.99 10.51 -11.91
N TYR A 191 4.14 10.42 -12.57
CA TYR A 191 5.03 9.27 -12.44
C TYR A 191 6.27 9.66 -11.63
N GLY A 192 6.57 8.88 -10.58
CA GLY A 192 7.69 9.19 -9.69
C GLY A 192 8.01 8.06 -8.73
N GLU A 193 8.93 8.35 -7.80
CA GLU A 193 9.22 7.50 -6.65
C GLU A 193 8.45 8.01 -5.43
N GLY A 194 7.76 7.09 -4.71
CA GLY A 194 6.95 7.51 -3.58
C GLY A 194 6.10 6.40 -3.00
N VAL A 195 4.93 6.79 -2.49
CA VAL A 195 3.85 5.86 -2.12
C VAL A 195 2.99 5.64 -3.34
N ILE A 196 2.88 4.40 -3.78
CA ILE A 196 2.09 4.02 -4.96
C ILE A 196 1.08 2.93 -4.63
N ARG A 197 0.00 2.88 -5.42
CA ARG A 197 -0.89 1.73 -5.51
C ARG A 197 -0.59 0.98 -6.80
N ARG A 198 -0.52 -0.35 -6.73
CA ARG A 198 -0.15 -1.16 -7.89
C ARG A 198 -0.92 -2.47 -7.94
N ASP A 199 -1.22 -2.90 -9.17
CA ASP A 199 -1.62 -4.28 -9.45
C ASP A 199 -0.34 -5.14 -9.56
N ARG A 200 -0.38 -6.32 -8.95
CA ARG A 200 0.70 -7.30 -8.94
C ARG A 200 0.14 -8.67 -9.27
N THR A 201 1.01 -9.59 -9.66
CA THR A 201 0.65 -10.98 -9.94
C THR A 201 1.34 -11.95 -8.98
N LEU A 202 0.78 -13.13 -8.77
CA LEU A 202 1.31 -14.12 -7.82
C LEU A 202 2.72 -14.59 -8.17
N ASP A 203 3.16 -14.51 -9.44
CA ASP A 203 4.52 -14.86 -9.86
C ASP A 203 5.58 -13.83 -9.45
N GLU A 204 5.15 -12.61 -9.08
CA GLU A 204 6.03 -11.60 -8.48
C GLU A 204 6.25 -11.83 -6.97
N VAL A 205 5.47 -12.71 -6.33
CA VAL A 205 5.52 -12.92 -4.87
C VAL A 205 6.67 -13.83 -4.47
N ALA A 206 7.50 -13.35 -3.56
CA ALA A 206 8.51 -14.14 -2.90
C ALA A 206 7.98 -14.81 -1.62
N HIS A 207 7.30 -14.02 -0.79
CA HIS A 207 6.74 -14.47 0.49
C HIS A 207 5.52 -13.65 0.88
N VAL A 208 4.62 -14.27 1.64
CA VAL A 208 3.48 -13.61 2.28
C VAL A 208 3.56 -13.85 3.79
N TYR A 209 3.37 -12.80 4.57
CA TYR A 209 3.39 -12.88 6.03
C TYR A 209 2.15 -12.19 6.63
N ARG A 210 1.48 -12.88 7.54
CA ARG A 210 0.33 -12.38 8.28
C ARG A 210 0.68 -12.06 9.71
N LEU A 211 0.26 -10.90 10.20
CA LEU A 211 0.32 -10.59 11.63
C LEU A 211 -0.74 -11.40 12.37
N LEU A 212 -0.33 -11.99 13.51
CA LEU A 212 -1.19 -12.82 14.33
C LEU A 212 -1.66 -12.03 15.56
N GLY A 213 -2.72 -12.49 16.23
CA GLY A 213 -3.27 -11.85 17.42
C GLY A 213 -2.23 -11.52 18.51
N GLY A 214 -1.28 -12.41 18.78
CA GLY A 214 -0.19 -12.18 19.72
C GLY A 214 0.91 -11.21 19.25
N ASP A 215 0.79 -10.63 18.07
CA ASP A 215 1.67 -9.56 17.58
C ASP A 215 1.20 -8.17 18.00
N PHE A 216 -0.02 -8.07 18.53
CA PHE A 216 -0.63 -6.83 18.95
C PHE A 216 -0.56 -6.71 20.48
N ASP A 217 -0.21 -5.52 20.96
CA ASP A 217 -0.29 -5.23 22.39
C ASP A 217 -1.78 -5.11 22.78
N GLU A 218 -2.19 -5.82 23.85
CA GLU A 218 -3.54 -5.74 24.42
C GLU A 218 -3.76 -4.42 25.18
#